data_eb53e95b844c65f8bd65b5731375abb5
#
_entry.id   eb53e95b844c65f8bd65b5731375abb5
#
_cell.length_a   1.000
_cell.length_b   1.000
_cell.length_c   1.000
_cell.angle_alpha   90.00
_cell.angle_beta   90.00
_cell.angle_gamma   90.00
#
_symmetry.space_group_name_H-M   'P 1'
#
loop_
_entity.id
_entity.type
_entity.pdbx_description
1 polymer ?
#
loop_
_entity_poly.entity_id
_entity_poly.type
_entity_poly.pdbx_seq_one_letter_code
_entity_poly.pdbx_strand_id
1 'polypeptide(L)'
;MSLDTLPESASSAPPIEPIKAPKRKPTATPTSSLYRVMWRWHFYAGALVTPILIIIALTGGLYIFAAEVNDSIHADYLFIAAPADGEVTARASKSSPNVPSARDSSDLIASAKAAVPGTEASRIRFHADTRRNAIVWVEPQNAPQETKGAKRNRRRDRSVAVYVDPVTADVRHQATGNTGTESFFRTVLKIHRQLFIGSTGRIIVELTTCWSLVLFLTGIYLWWPRRKEKVRGVWLPRLRGKPYVILRDLHTLAGVYLF
;
A
#
# COMPACT_ATOMS: atom_id res chain seq x y z
N MET A 1 60.06 -85.18 51.21
CA MET A 1 59.36 -84.13 51.99
C MET A 1 58.85 -83.10 50.99
N SER A 2 57.57 -83.28 50.58
CA SER A 2 56.97 -82.54 49.50
C SER A 2 56.42 -81.21 50.07
N LEU A 3 56.70 -80.15 49.34
CA LEU A 3 56.04 -78.87 49.54
C LEU A 3 54.95 -78.69 48.50
N ASP A 4 53.73 -78.58 49.03
CA ASP A 4 52.50 -78.43 48.24
C ASP A 4 52.50 -77.13 47.49
N THR A 5 52.18 -77.19 46.21
CA THR A 5 51.87 -76.05 45.34
C THR A 5 50.42 -75.64 45.52
N LEU A 6 50.19 -74.39 45.97
CA LEU A 6 48.89 -73.77 45.99
C LEU A 6 48.48 -73.25 44.59
N PRO A 7 47.24 -73.41 44.13
CA PRO A 7 46.80 -72.91 42.84
C PRO A 7 46.45 -71.38 42.95
N GLU A 8 47.10 -70.65 42.06
CA GLU A 8 46.86 -69.23 41.83
C GLU A 8 45.48 -69.00 41.11
N SER A 9 44.44 -68.58 41.81
CA SER A 9 43.16 -68.28 41.23
C SER A 9 43.25 -66.89 40.58
N ALA A 10 43.49 -66.83 39.29
CA ALA A 10 43.37 -65.58 38.51
C ALA A 10 41.91 -65.13 38.47
N SER A 11 41.53 -64.18 39.29
CA SER A 11 40.27 -63.46 39.21
C SER A 11 40.34 -62.47 38.03
N SER A 12 39.83 -62.83 36.89
CA SER A 12 39.63 -61.94 35.75
C SER A 12 38.35 -61.14 35.93
N ALA A 13 38.42 -60.00 36.58
CA ALA A 13 37.31 -59.04 36.54
C ALA A 13 37.13 -58.49 35.13
N PRO A 14 35.92 -58.42 34.59
CA PRO A 14 35.68 -57.85 33.27
C PRO A 14 36.04 -56.36 33.25
N PRO A 15 36.51 -55.81 32.10
CA PRO A 15 36.88 -54.41 31.96
C PRO A 15 35.66 -53.53 32.27
N ILE A 16 35.78 -52.59 33.21
CA ILE A 16 34.75 -51.62 33.53
C ILE A 16 34.63 -50.67 32.34
N GLU A 17 33.57 -50.81 31.53
CA GLU A 17 33.26 -49.85 30.49
C GLU A 17 33.09 -48.42 31.10
N PRO A 18 33.73 -47.39 30.54
CA PRO A 18 33.59 -46.05 31.05
C PRO A 18 32.12 -45.60 30.91
N ILE A 19 31.46 -45.31 32.02
CA ILE A 19 30.10 -44.79 32.09
C ILE A 19 30.06 -43.51 31.24
N LYS A 20 29.38 -43.59 30.09
CA LYS A 20 29.18 -42.47 29.18
C LYS A 20 28.45 -41.36 29.94
N ALA A 21 29.16 -40.30 30.30
CA ALA A 21 28.58 -39.16 31.00
C ALA A 21 27.33 -38.65 30.27
N PRO A 22 26.21 -38.44 30.94
CA PRO A 22 24.99 -38.00 30.29
C PRO A 22 25.27 -36.69 29.53
N LYS A 23 24.97 -36.69 28.22
CA LYS A 23 25.09 -35.47 27.39
C LYS A 23 24.26 -34.37 28.06
N ARG A 24 24.93 -33.40 28.71
CA ARG A 24 24.29 -32.19 29.25
C ARG A 24 23.49 -31.55 28.12
N LYS A 25 22.15 -31.56 28.28
CA LYS A 25 21.30 -30.75 27.42
C LYS A 25 21.84 -29.33 27.45
N PRO A 26 22.02 -28.67 26.29
CA PRO A 26 22.50 -27.29 26.27
C PRO A 26 21.54 -26.45 27.12
N THR A 27 22.03 -25.89 28.20
CA THR A 27 21.30 -24.97 29.04
C THR A 27 20.91 -23.80 28.18
N ALA A 28 19.62 -23.67 27.89
CA ALA A 28 19.09 -22.51 27.17
C ALA A 28 19.54 -21.25 27.90
N THR A 29 20.30 -20.43 27.25
CA THR A 29 20.75 -19.13 27.80
C THR A 29 19.51 -18.37 28.23
N PRO A 30 19.41 -17.86 29.47
CA PRO A 30 18.25 -17.14 29.92
C PRO A 30 18.03 -15.93 28.97
N THR A 31 16.93 -15.95 28.22
CA THR A 31 16.51 -14.78 27.46
C THR A 31 16.29 -13.65 28.43
N SER A 32 16.86 -12.46 28.17
CA SER A 32 16.69 -11.31 29.06
C SER A 32 15.21 -11.06 29.31
N SER A 33 14.83 -10.64 30.53
CA SER A 33 13.43 -10.34 30.88
C SER A 33 12.82 -9.34 29.87
N LEU A 34 13.61 -8.35 29.43
CA LEU A 34 13.22 -7.36 28.43
C LEU A 34 12.86 -7.99 27.09
N TYR A 35 13.62 -8.97 26.60
CA TYR A 35 13.29 -9.65 25.34
C TYR A 35 11.94 -10.34 25.39
N ARG A 36 11.62 -11.02 26.49
CA ARG A 36 10.34 -11.69 26.68
C ARG A 36 9.19 -10.71 26.75
N VAL A 37 9.39 -9.57 27.40
CA VAL A 37 8.39 -8.49 27.46
C VAL A 37 8.16 -7.91 26.06
N MET A 38 9.21 -7.53 25.35
CA MET A 38 9.10 -6.99 23.97
C MET A 38 8.44 -7.99 23.03
N TRP A 39 8.77 -9.28 23.13
CA TRP A 39 8.15 -10.31 22.33
C TRP A 39 6.64 -10.40 22.57
N ARG A 40 6.21 -10.38 23.83
CA ARG A 40 4.78 -10.42 24.21
C ARG A 40 4.06 -9.18 23.70
N TRP A 41 4.59 -8.01 23.93
CA TRP A 41 4.01 -6.75 23.45
C TRP A 41 3.89 -6.72 21.92
N HIS A 42 4.95 -7.09 21.22
CA HIS A 42 4.95 -7.17 19.76
C HIS A 42 3.90 -8.15 19.25
N PHE A 43 3.80 -9.32 19.87
CA PHE A 43 2.83 -10.34 19.48
C PHE A 43 1.38 -9.88 19.69
N TYR A 44 1.03 -9.42 20.91
CA TYR A 44 -0.36 -9.02 21.20
C TYR A 44 -0.77 -7.76 20.45
N ALA A 45 0.08 -6.75 20.39
CA ALA A 45 -0.16 -5.56 19.62
C ALA A 45 -0.27 -5.88 18.12
N GLY A 46 0.61 -6.73 17.61
CA GLY A 46 0.56 -7.20 16.23
C GLY A 46 -0.74 -7.95 15.91
N ALA A 47 -1.17 -8.86 16.77
CA ALA A 47 -2.43 -9.59 16.58
C ALA A 47 -3.66 -8.67 16.55
N LEU A 48 -3.66 -7.59 17.36
CA LEU A 48 -4.74 -6.59 17.38
C LEU A 48 -4.72 -5.69 16.14
N VAL A 49 -3.53 -5.24 15.73
CA VAL A 49 -3.35 -4.22 14.68
C VAL A 49 -3.38 -4.83 13.28
N THR A 50 -2.91 -6.08 13.11
CA THR A 50 -2.77 -6.74 11.81
C THR A 50 -4.05 -6.78 10.97
N PRO A 51 -5.25 -7.10 11.49
CA PRO A 51 -6.46 -7.13 10.67
C PRO A 51 -6.75 -5.77 10.01
N ILE A 52 -6.55 -4.68 10.75
CA ILE A 52 -6.75 -3.32 10.25
C ILE A 52 -5.65 -2.96 9.26
N LEU A 53 -4.40 -3.29 9.54
CA LEU A 53 -3.27 -3.07 8.61
C LEU A 53 -3.47 -3.79 7.29
N ILE A 54 -3.99 -5.01 7.28
CA ILE A 54 -4.29 -5.74 6.04
C ILE A 54 -5.30 -4.97 5.20
N ILE A 55 -6.39 -4.49 5.80
CA ILE A 55 -7.40 -3.69 5.09
C ILE A 55 -6.78 -2.41 4.52
N ILE A 56 -6.00 -1.69 5.33
CA ILE A 56 -5.33 -0.46 4.90
C ILE A 56 -4.33 -0.75 3.78
N ALA A 57 -3.52 -1.80 3.89
CA ALA A 57 -2.54 -2.17 2.88
C ALA A 57 -3.19 -2.57 1.54
N LEU A 58 -4.22 -3.41 1.58
CA LEU A 58 -4.94 -3.84 0.37
C LEU A 58 -5.64 -2.67 -0.32
N THR A 59 -6.32 -1.82 0.46
CA THR A 59 -7.03 -0.67 -0.10
C THR A 59 -6.07 0.41 -0.60
N GLY A 60 -4.95 0.64 0.09
CA GLY A 60 -3.89 1.54 -0.37
C GLY A 60 -3.22 1.04 -1.65
N GLY A 61 -2.85 -0.24 -1.68
CA GLY A 61 -2.28 -0.88 -2.87
C GLY A 61 -3.20 -0.82 -4.08
N LEU A 62 -4.49 -1.10 -3.88
CA LEU A 62 -5.48 -0.98 -4.95
C LEU A 62 -5.65 0.47 -5.43
N TYR A 63 -5.59 1.43 -4.53
CA TYR A 63 -5.73 2.85 -4.87
C TYR A 63 -4.55 3.41 -5.68
N ILE A 64 -3.36 2.82 -5.58
CA ILE A 64 -2.18 3.22 -6.39
C ILE A 64 -2.49 3.08 -7.89
N PHE A 65 -3.25 2.07 -8.29
CA PHE A 65 -3.61 1.81 -9.68
C PHE A 65 -4.85 2.61 -10.15
N ALA A 66 -5.40 3.49 -9.31
CA ALA A 66 -6.62 4.22 -9.63
C ALA A 66 -6.51 5.09 -10.89
N ALA A 67 -5.34 5.72 -11.08
CA ALA A 67 -5.10 6.58 -12.23
C ALA A 67 -5.01 5.75 -13.54
N GLU A 68 -4.22 4.69 -13.51
CA GLU A 68 -4.01 3.82 -14.67
C GLU A 68 -5.30 3.12 -15.11
N VAL A 69 -6.07 2.63 -14.15
CA VAL A 69 -7.38 2.01 -14.43
C VAL A 69 -8.35 3.03 -14.99
N ASN A 70 -8.43 4.23 -14.40
CA ASN A 70 -9.29 5.29 -14.91
C ASN A 70 -8.90 5.72 -16.32
N ASP A 71 -7.62 5.88 -16.58
CA ASP A 71 -7.08 6.26 -17.89
C ASP A 71 -7.33 5.18 -18.95
N SER A 72 -7.24 3.90 -18.57
CA SER A 72 -7.50 2.79 -19.49
C SER A 72 -8.98 2.64 -19.85
N ILE A 73 -9.88 2.87 -18.90
CA ILE A 73 -11.33 2.72 -19.12
C ILE A 73 -11.90 3.93 -19.88
N HIS A 74 -11.35 5.10 -19.66
CA HIS A 74 -11.90 6.37 -20.13
C HIS A 74 -10.98 7.11 -21.09
N ALA A 75 -10.09 6.38 -21.78
CA ALA A 75 -9.11 6.96 -22.70
C ALA A 75 -9.74 7.79 -23.81
N ASP A 76 -10.92 7.40 -24.28
CA ASP A 76 -11.69 8.00 -25.37
C ASP A 76 -11.99 9.50 -25.14
N TYR A 77 -12.26 9.91 -23.92
CA TYR A 77 -12.57 11.30 -23.61
C TYR A 77 -11.56 11.98 -22.67
N LEU A 78 -10.69 11.23 -22.03
CA LEU A 78 -9.61 11.81 -21.21
C LEU A 78 -8.48 12.36 -22.05
N PHE A 79 -8.21 11.74 -23.19
CA PHE A 79 -7.12 12.14 -24.05
C PHE A 79 -7.64 12.83 -25.32
N ILE A 80 -6.83 13.73 -25.87
CA ILE A 80 -7.08 14.38 -27.15
C ILE A 80 -7.08 13.29 -28.23
N ALA A 81 -8.11 13.27 -29.06
CA ALA A 81 -8.16 12.35 -30.20
C ALA A 81 -6.95 12.57 -31.10
N ALA A 82 -6.29 11.48 -31.51
CA ALA A 82 -5.25 11.57 -32.55
C ALA A 82 -5.89 12.16 -33.80
N PRO A 83 -5.25 13.14 -34.48
CA PRO A 83 -5.74 13.65 -35.75
C PRO A 83 -5.84 12.49 -36.75
N ALA A 84 -6.93 12.44 -37.51
CA ALA A 84 -7.25 11.36 -38.44
C ALA A 84 -6.21 11.23 -39.58
N ASP A 85 -5.43 12.29 -39.85
CA ASP A 85 -4.48 12.37 -40.97
C ASP A 85 -3.06 12.38 -40.45
N GLY A 86 -2.47 11.20 -40.24
CA GLY A 86 -1.02 10.93 -40.29
C GLY A 86 0.00 11.85 -39.54
N GLU A 87 -0.43 12.96 -38.97
CA GLU A 87 0.42 13.98 -38.34
C GLU A 87 0.84 13.64 -36.90
N VAL A 88 0.81 12.36 -36.56
CA VAL A 88 1.00 11.84 -35.17
C VAL A 88 2.46 11.95 -34.71
N THR A 89 3.42 12.17 -35.58
CA THR A 89 4.86 12.11 -35.21
C THR A 89 5.41 13.38 -34.56
N ALA A 90 4.73 14.51 -34.64
CA ALA A 90 5.24 15.80 -34.11
C ALA A 90 4.80 16.09 -32.66
N ARG A 91 3.72 15.45 -32.13
CA ARG A 91 3.16 15.77 -30.82
C ARG A 91 3.78 14.97 -29.66
N ALA A 92 4.53 13.92 -29.94
CA ALA A 92 5.12 13.03 -28.91
C ALA A 92 6.47 13.51 -28.36
N SER A 93 7.06 14.56 -28.92
CA SER A 93 8.35 15.08 -28.44
C SER A 93 8.16 16.15 -27.39
N LYS A 94 8.69 15.90 -26.20
CA LYS A 94 8.66 16.80 -25.01
C LYS A 94 9.32 18.17 -25.21
N SER A 95 9.78 18.50 -26.41
CA SER A 95 10.56 19.71 -26.69
C SER A 95 10.28 20.33 -28.05
N SER A 96 9.12 20.10 -28.68
CA SER A 96 8.80 20.74 -29.94
C SER A 96 8.22 22.14 -29.69
N PRO A 97 8.81 23.21 -30.24
CA PRO A 97 8.32 24.59 -30.09
C PRO A 97 7.02 24.86 -30.86
N ASN A 98 6.42 23.87 -31.49
CA ASN A 98 5.24 23.99 -32.34
C ASN A 98 4.01 23.20 -31.81
N VAL A 99 3.86 23.10 -30.48
CA VAL A 99 2.58 22.67 -29.91
C VAL A 99 1.57 23.76 -30.22
N PRO A 100 0.43 23.48 -30.88
CA PRO A 100 -0.60 24.50 -31.07
C PRO A 100 -0.93 25.12 -29.70
N SER A 101 -0.87 26.43 -29.62
CA SER A 101 -1.17 27.16 -28.39
C SER A 101 -2.54 26.72 -27.91
N ALA A 102 -2.63 26.25 -26.66
CA ALA A 102 -3.94 26.00 -26.04
C ALA A 102 -4.78 27.27 -26.20
N ARG A 103 -6.06 27.07 -26.53
CA ARG A 103 -7.00 28.19 -26.58
C ARG A 103 -7.10 28.87 -25.22
N ASP A 104 -7.54 30.11 -25.22
CA ASP A 104 -7.75 30.84 -23.98
C ASP A 104 -8.78 30.10 -23.11
N SER A 105 -8.62 30.19 -21.80
CA SER A 105 -9.54 29.59 -20.83
C SER A 105 -10.99 30.08 -21.01
N SER A 106 -11.16 31.30 -21.51
CA SER A 106 -12.48 31.90 -21.86
C SER A 106 -13.20 31.10 -22.94
N ASP A 107 -12.49 30.64 -23.97
CA ASP A 107 -13.08 29.86 -25.08
C ASP A 107 -13.54 28.48 -24.58
N LEU A 108 -12.73 27.83 -23.76
CA LEU A 108 -13.05 26.52 -23.16
C LEU A 108 -14.25 26.61 -22.22
N ILE A 109 -14.33 27.69 -21.45
CA ILE A 109 -15.48 27.98 -20.58
C ILE A 109 -16.74 28.25 -21.40
N ALA A 110 -16.62 29.02 -22.47
CA ALA A 110 -17.74 29.30 -23.37
C ALA A 110 -18.30 28.02 -24.01
N SER A 111 -17.41 27.14 -24.53
CA SER A 111 -17.82 25.86 -25.07
C SER A 111 -18.50 24.95 -24.04
N ALA A 112 -17.97 24.91 -22.82
CA ALA A 112 -18.56 24.12 -21.74
C ALA A 112 -19.94 24.65 -21.32
N LYS A 113 -20.14 25.96 -21.23
CA LYS A 113 -21.43 26.60 -20.94
C LYS A 113 -22.43 26.41 -22.08
N ALA A 114 -22.00 26.46 -23.32
CA ALA A 114 -22.84 26.19 -24.48
C ALA A 114 -23.33 24.72 -24.48
N ALA A 115 -22.50 23.79 -24.04
CA ALA A 115 -22.84 22.37 -23.97
C ALA A 115 -23.83 22.05 -22.83
N VAL A 116 -23.86 22.87 -21.76
CA VAL A 116 -24.78 22.69 -20.63
C VAL A 116 -25.47 24.03 -20.32
N PRO A 117 -26.55 24.36 -21.00
CA PRO A 117 -27.25 25.64 -20.84
C PRO A 117 -27.76 25.87 -19.40
N GLY A 118 -27.78 27.13 -18.96
CA GLY A 118 -28.25 27.49 -17.63
C GLY A 118 -27.27 27.23 -16.49
N THR A 119 -25.98 27.03 -16.84
CA THR A 119 -24.93 26.79 -15.86
C THR A 119 -23.85 27.86 -15.88
N GLU A 120 -23.11 27.96 -14.77
CA GLU A 120 -21.92 28.78 -14.63
C GLU A 120 -20.68 27.93 -14.37
N ALA A 121 -19.54 28.30 -14.95
CA ALA A 121 -18.29 27.63 -14.72
C ALA A 121 -17.79 27.91 -13.29
N SER A 122 -17.55 26.85 -12.53
CA SER A 122 -17.07 26.95 -11.16
C SER A 122 -15.58 26.67 -11.04
N ARG A 123 -15.02 25.89 -11.96
CA ARG A 123 -13.62 25.53 -11.95
C ARG A 123 -13.20 25.00 -13.31
N ILE A 124 -11.96 25.28 -13.71
CA ILE A 124 -11.27 24.66 -14.83
C ILE A 124 -10.02 23.95 -14.32
N ARG A 125 -9.68 22.83 -14.91
CA ARG A 125 -8.42 22.11 -14.67
C ARG A 125 -7.74 21.81 -15.99
N PHE A 126 -6.50 22.25 -16.07
CA PHE A 126 -5.54 21.77 -17.06
C PHE A 126 -4.67 20.68 -16.47
N HIS A 127 -4.28 19.72 -17.27
CA HIS A 127 -3.33 18.69 -16.91
C HIS A 127 -1.92 19.06 -17.35
N ALA A 128 -0.91 18.64 -16.60
CA ALA A 128 0.49 18.79 -17.00
C ALA A 128 0.81 17.95 -18.27
N ASP A 129 0.09 16.86 -18.49
CA ASP A 129 0.14 16.09 -19.72
C ASP A 129 -0.70 16.81 -20.79
N THR A 130 -0.03 17.40 -21.78
CA THR A 130 -0.64 18.15 -22.88
C THR A 130 -1.52 17.31 -23.81
N ARG A 131 -1.48 15.98 -23.66
CA ARG A 131 -2.33 15.06 -24.42
C ARG A 131 -3.72 14.89 -23.77
N ARG A 132 -3.97 15.49 -22.61
CA ARG A 132 -5.22 15.36 -21.89
C ARG A 132 -6.15 16.52 -22.18
N ASN A 133 -7.43 16.19 -22.28
CA ASN A 133 -8.49 17.20 -22.36
C ASN A 133 -8.57 18.03 -21.07
N ALA A 134 -8.90 19.30 -21.21
CA ALA A 134 -9.20 20.17 -20.10
C ALA A 134 -10.55 19.76 -19.49
N ILE A 135 -10.72 19.94 -18.17
CA ILE A 135 -11.98 19.65 -17.49
C ILE A 135 -12.54 20.96 -16.96
N VAL A 136 -13.72 21.33 -17.44
CA VAL A 136 -14.49 22.48 -16.94
C VAL A 136 -15.67 21.96 -16.13
N TRP A 137 -15.74 22.33 -14.85
CA TRP A 137 -16.92 22.03 -14.03
C TRP A 137 -17.90 23.17 -14.11
N VAL A 138 -19.12 22.86 -14.54
CA VAL A 138 -20.23 23.81 -14.60
C VAL A 138 -21.30 23.43 -13.58
N GLU A 139 -21.93 24.44 -13.00
CA GLU A 139 -22.95 24.30 -11.96
C GLU A 139 -24.20 25.10 -12.31
N PRO A 140 -25.44 24.61 -11.96
CA PRO A 140 -26.65 25.37 -12.21
C PRO A 140 -26.63 26.74 -11.54
N GLN A 141 -27.01 27.81 -12.27
CA GLN A 141 -27.02 29.18 -11.77
C GLN A 141 -27.92 29.36 -10.54
N ASN A 142 -29.04 28.64 -10.47
CA ASN A 142 -30.03 28.72 -9.42
C ASN A 142 -29.85 27.73 -8.28
N ALA A 143 -28.65 27.27 -8.01
CA ALA A 143 -28.37 26.31 -6.91
C ALA A 143 -28.62 27.01 -5.56
N PRO A 144 -29.47 26.46 -4.65
CA PRO A 144 -29.72 27.03 -3.35
C PRO A 144 -28.41 27.27 -2.57
N GLN A 145 -28.27 28.43 -1.95
CA GLN A 145 -27.15 28.73 -1.06
C GLN A 145 -27.27 27.94 0.24
N GLU A 146 -26.59 26.83 0.34
CA GLU A 146 -26.58 25.94 1.51
C GLU A 146 -25.43 26.23 2.48
N THR A 147 -25.63 25.92 3.77
CA THR A 147 -24.65 26.07 4.86
C THR A 147 -23.34 25.32 4.64
N LYS A 148 -22.23 25.87 5.14
CA LYS A 148 -20.83 25.49 4.80
C LYS A 148 -20.43 24.01 4.88
N GLY A 149 -21.13 23.16 5.62
CA GLY A 149 -20.75 21.75 5.82
C GLY A 149 -21.37 20.77 4.83
N ALA A 150 -22.65 20.94 4.46
CA ALA A 150 -23.35 20.09 3.50
C ALA A 150 -23.02 20.47 2.03
N LYS A 151 -22.50 21.68 1.83
CA LYS A 151 -22.18 22.29 0.54
C LYS A 151 -21.30 21.46 -0.38
N ARG A 152 -20.24 20.84 0.17
CA ARG A 152 -19.17 20.29 -0.67
C ARG A 152 -19.54 19.01 -1.38
N ASN A 153 -20.32 18.13 -0.75
CA ASN A 153 -20.72 16.85 -1.37
C ASN A 153 -21.88 17.05 -2.35
N ARG A 154 -22.92 17.81 -1.96
CA ARG A 154 -24.07 18.08 -2.83
C ARG A 154 -23.72 18.97 -4.03
N ARG A 155 -22.78 19.90 -3.87
CA ARG A 155 -22.26 20.73 -4.96
C ARG A 155 -21.55 19.87 -6.01
N ARG A 156 -20.80 18.88 -5.58
CA ARG A 156 -20.14 17.91 -6.46
C ARG A 156 -21.13 17.01 -7.21
N ASP A 157 -22.22 16.61 -6.55
CA ASP A 157 -23.22 15.73 -7.15
C ASP A 157 -24.09 16.49 -8.20
N ARG A 158 -24.12 17.81 -8.15
CA ARG A 158 -24.84 18.67 -9.11
C ARG A 158 -23.96 19.27 -10.20
N SER A 159 -22.64 19.26 -10.02
CA SER A 159 -21.72 19.77 -11.02
C SER A 159 -21.58 18.80 -12.19
N VAL A 160 -21.58 19.34 -13.40
CA VAL A 160 -21.26 18.58 -14.62
C VAL A 160 -19.80 18.84 -14.95
N ALA A 161 -19.03 17.78 -15.11
CA ALA A 161 -17.68 17.84 -15.64
C ALA A 161 -17.74 17.77 -17.17
N VAL A 162 -17.35 18.82 -17.85
CA VAL A 162 -17.27 18.90 -19.31
C VAL A 162 -15.82 18.76 -19.72
N TYR A 163 -15.53 17.74 -20.51
CA TYR A 163 -14.21 17.48 -21.06
C TYR A 163 -14.08 18.19 -22.38
N VAL A 164 -13.16 19.13 -22.46
CA VAL A 164 -12.98 20.01 -23.62
C VAL A 164 -11.57 19.87 -24.15
N ASP A 165 -11.44 19.71 -25.44
CA ASP A 165 -10.14 19.67 -26.13
C ASP A 165 -9.49 21.06 -26.01
N PRO A 166 -8.31 21.20 -25.39
CA PRO A 166 -7.69 22.50 -25.17
C PRO A 166 -7.21 23.19 -26.46
N VAL A 167 -7.14 22.47 -27.59
CA VAL A 167 -6.67 23.01 -28.87
C VAL A 167 -7.84 23.46 -29.75
N THR A 168 -8.88 22.64 -29.87
CA THR A 168 -10.02 22.92 -30.75
C THR A 168 -11.18 23.60 -30.01
N ALA A 169 -11.25 23.48 -28.68
CA ALA A 169 -12.36 23.84 -27.81
C ALA A 169 -13.61 22.95 -28.02
N ASP A 170 -13.45 21.79 -28.67
CA ASP A 170 -14.54 20.85 -28.86
C ASP A 170 -14.86 20.12 -27.56
N VAL A 171 -16.15 19.98 -27.28
CA VAL A 171 -16.62 19.18 -26.16
C VAL A 171 -16.60 17.71 -26.50
N ARG A 172 -15.78 16.94 -25.78
CA ARG A 172 -15.60 15.50 -25.99
C ARG A 172 -16.57 14.64 -25.18
N HIS A 173 -16.83 15.04 -23.94
CA HIS A 173 -17.67 14.28 -23.03
C HIS A 173 -18.25 15.16 -21.94
N GLN A 174 -19.41 14.75 -21.42
CA GLN A 174 -20.04 15.39 -20.27
C GLN A 174 -20.34 14.31 -19.23
N ALA A 175 -19.89 14.48 -18.02
CA ALA A 175 -20.13 13.57 -16.91
C ALA A 175 -20.84 14.30 -15.77
N THR A 176 -22.06 13.87 -15.45
CA THR A 176 -22.79 14.36 -14.27
C THR A 176 -22.47 13.51 -13.07
N GLY A 177 -21.96 14.12 -12.02
CA GLY A 177 -21.54 13.38 -10.82
C GLY A 177 -20.20 12.67 -11.00
N ASN A 178 -20.04 11.50 -10.35
CA ASN A 178 -18.86 10.67 -10.50
C ASN A 178 -19.10 9.51 -11.45
N THR A 179 -18.13 9.23 -12.28
CA THR A 179 -18.13 7.97 -13.05
C THR A 179 -18.13 6.75 -12.12
N GLY A 180 -18.56 5.59 -12.63
CA GLY A 180 -18.53 4.34 -11.84
C GLY A 180 -17.15 4.03 -11.27
N THR A 181 -16.11 4.21 -12.09
CA THR A 181 -14.70 4.01 -11.72
C THR A 181 -14.25 4.98 -10.61
N GLU A 182 -14.57 6.27 -10.76
CA GLU A 182 -14.25 7.27 -9.71
C GLU A 182 -15.00 6.98 -8.41
N SER A 183 -16.25 6.54 -8.48
CA SER A 183 -17.06 6.17 -7.32
C SER A 183 -16.47 4.96 -6.61
N PHE A 184 -16.01 3.96 -7.36
CA PHE A 184 -15.34 2.78 -6.83
C PHE A 184 -14.06 3.17 -6.07
N PHE A 185 -13.14 3.88 -6.72
CA PHE A 185 -11.87 4.29 -6.07
C PHE A 185 -12.07 5.28 -4.92
N ARG A 186 -13.10 6.12 -4.97
CA ARG A 186 -13.49 6.95 -3.82
C ARG A 186 -13.95 6.09 -2.64
N THR A 187 -14.68 5.03 -2.91
CA THR A 187 -15.10 4.06 -1.88
C THR A 187 -13.89 3.35 -1.30
N VAL A 188 -12.96 2.87 -2.12
CA VAL A 188 -11.68 2.28 -1.68
C VAL A 188 -10.90 3.26 -0.80
N LEU A 189 -10.77 4.53 -1.22
CA LEU A 189 -10.10 5.56 -0.42
C LEU A 189 -10.83 5.85 0.90
N LYS A 190 -12.17 5.78 0.92
CA LYS A 190 -12.95 5.94 2.14
C LYS A 190 -12.73 4.80 3.12
N ILE A 191 -12.61 3.55 2.64
CA ILE A 191 -12.23 2.41 3.48
C ILE A 191 -10.82 2.64 4.03
N HIS A 192 -9.86 2.94 3.16
CA HIS A 192 -8.47 3.16 3.52
C HIS A 192 -8.30 4.22 4.64
N ARG A 193 -9.08 5.29 4.59
CA ARG A 193 -8.94 6.43 5.52
C ARG A 193 -9.86 6.40 6.72
N GLN A 194 -10.99 5.70 6.65
CA GLN A 194 -12.07 5.83 7.64
C GLN A 194 -12.78 4.51 7.97
N LEU A 195 -12.38 3.39 7.35
CA LEU A 195 -13.02 2.06 7.57
C LEU A 195 -14.57 2.10 7.46
N PHE A 196 -15.14 3.01 6.68
CA PHE A 196 -16.57 3.35 6.60
C PHE A 196 -17.23 3.88 7.88
N ILE A 197 -16.50 4.00 8.99
CA ILE A 197 -17.04 4.38 10.31
C ILE A 197 -16.90 5.91 10.58
N GLY A 198 -16.61 6.69 9.55
CA GLY A 198 -16.51 8.15 9.65
C GLY A 198 -15.34 8.63 10.53
N SER A 199 -15.59 9.55 11.46
CA SER A 199 -14.56 10.13 12.33
C SER A 199 -13.92 9.11 13.26
N THR A 200 -14.70 8.19 13.81
CA THR A 200 -14.19 7.08 14.65
C THR A 200 -13.24 6.19 13.86
N GLY A 201 -13.59 5.83 12.62
CA GLY A 201 -12.73 5.03 11.76
C GLY A 201 -11.41 5.73 11.44
N ARG A 202 -11.42 7.06 11.28
CA ARG A 202 -10.18 7.83 11.09
C ARG A 202 -9.26 7.71 12.30
N ILE A 203 -9.78 7.87 13.50
CA ILE A 203 -9.01 7.73 14.74
C ILE A 203 -8.41 6.31 14.85
N ILE A 204 -9.19 5.27 14.49
CA ILE A 204 -8.70 3.88 14.49
C ILE A 204 -7.55 3.72 13.49
N VAL A 205 -7.67 4.26 12.28
CA VAL A 205 -6.61 4.20 11.25
C VAL A 205 -5.35 4.94 11.74
N GLU A 206 -5.50 6.14 12.29
CA GLU A 206 -4.38 6.94 12.84
C GLU A 206 -3.69 6.20 13.98
N LEU A 207 -4.45 5.65 14.93
CA LEU A 207 -3.92 4.85 16.03
C LEU A 207 -3.21 3.60 15.52
N THR A 208 -3.79 2.89 14.55
CA THR A 208 -3.18 1.73 13.90
C THR A 208 -1.84 2.08 13.28
N THR A 209 -1.75 3.23 12.61
CA THR A 209 -0.51 3.72 11.99
C THR A 209 0.55 4.03 13.06
N CYS A 210 0.18 4.68 14.16
CA CYS A 210 1.09 4.92 15.29
C CYS A 210 1.59 3.60 15.91
N TRP A 211 0.70 2.64 16.10
CA TRP A 211 1.07 1.32 16.61
C TRP A 211 1.95 0.53 15.64
N SER A 212 1.75 0.69 14.32
CA SER A 212 2.63 0.04 13.34
C SER A 212 4.08 0.50 13.45
N LEU A 213 4.31 1.78 13.77
CA LEU A 213 5.65 2.31 14.06
C LEU A 213 6.27 1.66 15.30
N VAL A 214 5.48 1.50 16.38
CA VAL A 214 5.93 0.80 17.60
C VAL A 214 6.25 -0.66 17.30
N LEU A 215 5.39 -1.33 16.51
CA LEU A 215 5.62 -2.71 16.07
C LEU A 215 6.89 -2.83 15.22
N PHE A 216 7.15 -1.89 14.33
CA PHE A 216 8.37 -1.84 13.55
C PHE A 216 9.62 -1.75 14.43
N LEU A 217 9.66 -0.79 15.36
CA LEU A 217 10.80 -0.61 16.27
C LEU A 217 11.03 -1.84 17.17
N THR A 218 9.95 -2.39 17.72
CA THR A 218 10.04 -3.62 18.53
C THR A 218 10.42 -4.84 17.68
N GLY A 219 9.95 -4.89 16.43
CA GLY A 219 10.32 -5.91 15.45
C GLY A 219 11.81 -5.91 15.13
N ILE A 220 12.39 -4.73 14.86
CA ILE A 220 13.86 -4.58 14.66
C ILE A 220 14.62 -5.04 15.91
N TYR A 221 14.17 -4.64 17.09
CA TYR A 221 14.81 -5.07 18.35
C TYR A 221 14.76 -6.60 18.51
N LEU A 222 13.67 -7.25 18.16
CA LEU A 222 13.52 -8.70 18.24
C LEU A 222 14.33 -9.43 17.16
N TRP A 223 14.44 -8.85 15.97
CA TRP A 223 15.21 -9.39 14.85
C TRP A 223 16.71 -9.23 15.05
N TRP A 224 17.18 -8.19 15.78
CA TRP A 224 18.60 -7.88 15.89
C TRP A 224 19.45 -9.10 16.25
N PRO A 225 20.42 -9.50 15.40
CA PRO A 225 21.24 -10.70 15.62
C PRO A 225 22.11 -10.54 16.85
N ARG A 226 21.83 -11.30 17.90
CA ARG A 226 22.58 -11.27 19.17
C ARG A 226 23.78 -12.23 19.19
N ARG A 227 23.90 -13.07 18.19
CA ARG A 227 24.99 -14.03 18.01
C ARG A 227 25.43 -14.01 16.54
N LYS A 228 26.64 -14.52 16.25
CA LYS A 228 27.12 -14.77 14.87
C LYS A 228 26.30 -15.90 14.26
N GLU A 229 25.11 -15.60 13.82
CA GLU A 229 24.18 -16.56 13.21
C GLU A 229 24.47 -16.71 11.71
N LYS A 230 24.05 -17.85 11.16
CA LYS A 230 24.17 -18.11 9.72
C LYS A 230 23.34 -17.10 8.94
N VAL A 231 23.86 -16.61 7.81
CA VAL A 231 23.20 -15.64 6.92
C VAL A 231 21.76 -16.06 6.55
N ARG A 232 21.52 -17.35 6.35
CA ARG A 232 20.18 -17.89 6.10
C ARG A 232 19.34 -17.91 7.39
N GLY A 233 18.18 -17.26 7.33
CA GLY A 233 17.23 -17.09 8.43
C GLY A 233 17.39 -15.75 9.17
N VAL A 234 18.43 -14.97 8.86
CA VAL A 234 18.60 -13.59 9.35
C VAL A 234 18.48 -12.61 8.17
N TRP A 235 19.19 -12.87 7.08
CA TRP A 235 19.22 -11.99 5.89
C TRP A 235 18.55 -12.60 4.66
N LEU A 236 18.41 -13.93 4.61
CA LEU A 236 17.76 -14.66 3.51
C LEU A 236 16.73 -15.65 4.07
N PRO A 237 15.50 -15.72 3.49
CA PRO A 237 14.47 -16.62 3.98
C PRO A 237 14.86 -18.07 3.72
N ARG A 238 14.50 -18.94 4.66
CA ARG A 238 14.55 -20.37 4.47
C ARG A 238 13.26 -20.83 3.82
N LEU A 239 13.28 -21.07 2.51
CA LEU A 239 12.10 -21.51 1.75
C LEU A 239 11.82 -23.02 1.87
N ARG A 240 12.68 -23.77 2.58
CA ARG A 240 12.54 -25.21 2.85
C ARG A 240 12.42 -25.45 4.34
N GLY A 241 11.40 -26.17 4.77
CA GLY A 241 11.17 -26.49 6.17
C GLY A 241 9.70 -26.47 6.57
N LYS A 242 9.45 -26.42 7.88
CA LYS A 242 8.08 -26.34 8.41
C LYS A 242 7.43 -24.98 8.05
N PRO A 243 6.14 -24.95 7.70
CA PRO A 243 5.46 -23.71 7.27
C PRO A 243 5.64 -22.53 8.23
N TYR A 244 5.61 -22.76 9.54
CA TYR A 244 5.79 -21.71 10.53
C TYR A 244 7.17 -21.05 10.47
N VAL A 245 8.22 -21.79 10.09
CA VAL A 245 9.58 -21.24 9.94
C VAL A 245 9.65 -20.32 8.73
N ILE A 246 9.01 -20.74 7.64
CA ILE A 246 8.94 -19.95 6.40
C ILE A 246 8.18 -18.64 6.67
N LEU A 247 7.01 -18.73 7.29
CA LEU A 247 6.19 -17.55 7.61
C LEU A 247 6.91 -16.59 8.57
N ARG A 248 7.59 -17.12 9.58
CA ARG A 248 8.40 -16.30 10.50
C ARG A 248 9.53 -15.58 9.76
N ASP A 249 10.29 -16.31 8.93
CA ASP A 249 11.41 -15.72 8.20
C ASP A 249 10.91 -14.68 7.19
N LEU A 250 9.79 -14.95 6.49
CA LEU A 250 9.15 -13.97 5.60
C LEU A 250 8.67 -12.73 6.34
N HIS A 251 7.98 -12.91 7.48
CA HIS A 251 7.54 -11.78 8.31
C HIS A 251 8.72 -10.91 8.77
N THR A 252 9.77 -11.56 9.27
CA THR A 252 10.96 -10.87 9.78
C THR A 252 11.67 -10.09 8.68
N LEU A 253 11.85 -10.70 7.50
CA LEU A 253 12.54 -10.08 6.38
C LEU A 253 11.69 -9.00 5.72
N ALA A 254 10.38 -9.23 5.55
CA ALA A 254 9.47 -8.21 5.07
C ALA A 254 9.48 -6.98 5.98
N GLY A 255 9.47 -7.17 7.31
CA GLY A 255 9.57 -6.08 8.27
C GLY A 255 10.88 -5.28 8.20
N VAL A 256 11.97 -5.89 7.77
CA VAL A 256 13.29 -5.21 7.66
C VAL A 256 13.50 -4.57 6.30
N TYR A 257 13.01 -5.20 5.21
CA TYR A 257 13.28 -4.74 3.85
C TYR A 257 12.20 -3.82 3.26
N LEU A 258 10.97 -3.84 3.79
CA LEU A 258 9.86 -3.02 3.27
C LEU A 258 9.61 -1.74 4.07
N PHE A 259 10.23 -1.58 5.23
CA PHE A 259 10.19 -0.40 6.08
C PHE A 259 11.59 0.22 6.22
#